data_bffe3de704ebcf56ba257634c9344c96
#
_entry.id   bffe3de704ebcf56ba257634c9344c96
#
_cell.length_a   1.000
_cell.length_b   1.000
_cell.length_c   1.000
_cell.angle_alpha   90.00
_cell.angle_beta   90.00
_cell.angle_gamma   90.00
#
_symmetry.space_group_name_H-M   'P 1'
#
loop_
_entity.id
_entity.type
_entity.pdbx_description
1 polymer ?
#
loop_
_entity_poly.entity_id
_entity_poly.type
_entity_poly.pdbx_seq_one_letter_code
_entity_poly.pdbx_strand_id
1 'polypeptide(L)'
;ELNIYNGIPHLLIPVVTNPHKASQALEKVVAEMERRYDLFAGANVRNIEGYNNYVHKKNSDLPLDEQLEVLPFHIIILDEVADLMMVASKQVEDCIMRIAQMARAAGIHLIVATQRPSTDIITGVIKANIPSRIAFAVSSGIDSRTILDTSGAEKLLGKGDMLFSPMGSSS
;
A
#
# COMPACT_ATOMS: atom_id res chain seq x y z
N GLU A 1 0.17 9.81 17.06
CA GLU A 1 1.39 9.03 17.35
C GLU A 1 2.41 9.13 16.21
N LEU A 2 1.99 9.07 14.94
CA LEU A 2 2.88 9.11 13.78
C LEU A 2 3.50 10.49 13.48
N ASN A 3 3.00 11.56 14.07
CA ASN A 3 3.50 12.93 13.86
C ASN A 3 4.98 13.11 14.17
N ILE A 4 5.57 12.21 14.98
CA ILE A 4 7.00 12.21 15.28
C ILE A 4 7.88 12.01 14.03
N TYR A 5 7.31 11.44 12.96
CA TYR A 5 8.02 11.21 11.70
C TYR A 5 7.96 12.40 10.75
N ASN A 6 7.15 13.44 11.07
CA ASN A 6 7.10 14.63 10.22
C ASN A 6 8.47 15.30 10.13
N GLY A 7 8.83 15.71 8.93
CA GLY A 7 10.11 16.35 8.64
C GLY A 7 11.27 15.42 8.27
N ILE A 8 11.08 14.09 8.31
CA ILE A 8 12.09 13.18 7.74
C ILE A 8 12.06 13.22 6.20
N PRO A 9 13.22 13.09 5.54
CA PRO A 9 13.31 13.21 4.09
C PRO A 9 12.60 12.09 3.31
N HIS A 10 12.24 10.99 3.98
CA HIS A 10 11.55 9.85 3.37
C HIS A 10 10.06 10.11 3.11
N LEU A 11 9.44 11.06 3.82
CA LEU A 11 8.04 11.39 3.65
C LEU A 11 7.83 12.26 2.40
N LEU A 12 6.99 11.79 1.49
CA LEU A 12 6.55 12.55 0.33
C LEU A 12 5.62 13.71 0.74
N ILE A 13 4.76 13.44 1.74
CA ILE A 13 3.86 14.41 2.36
C ILE A 13 3.91 14.24 3.88
N PRO A 14 3.58 15.28 4.66
CA PRO A 14 3.42 15.12 6.10
C PRO A 14 2.39 14.05 6.45
N VAL A 15 2.53 13.46 7.64
CA VAL A 15 1.58 12.45 8.12
C VAL A 15 0.15 13.02 8.09
N VAL A 16 -0.75 12.29 7.42
CA VAL A 16 -2.16 12.70 7.27
C VAL A 16 -2.95 12.13 8.45
N THR A 17 -3.54 13.02 9.25
CA THR A 17 -4.29 12.65 10.47
C THR A 17 -5.79 12.77 10.32
N ASN A 18 -6.28 13.46 9.28
CA ASN A 18 -7.70 13.63 9.01
C ASN A 18 -8.17 12.54 8.04
N PRO A 19 -9.20 11.72 8.37
CA PRO A 19 -9.68 10.63 7.53
C PRO A 19 -10.18 11.06 6.14
N HIS A 20 -10.83 12.22 6.03
CA HIS A 20 -11.28 12.75 4.74
C HIS A 20 -10.09 13.12 3.84
N LYS A 21 -9.07 13.77 4.41
CA LYS A 21 -7.85 14.10 3.67
C LYS A 21 -7.07 12.84 3.30
N ALA A 22 -7.10 11.81 4.15
CA ALA A 22 -6.46 10.53 3.87
C ALA A 22 -7.13 9.81 2.69
N SER A 23 -8.46 9.82 2.59
CA SER A 23 -9.16 9.25 1.44
C SER A 23 -8.86 10.01 0.14
N GLN A 24 -8.75 11.32 0.20
CA GLN A 24 -8.30 12.14 -0.95
C GLN A 24 -6.84 11.86 -1.33
N ALA A 25 -5.99 11.59 -0.35
CA ALA A 25 -4.59 11.21 -0.59
C ALA A 25 -4.49 9.86 -1.33
N LEU A 26 -5.36 8.89 -1.01
CA LEU A 26 -5.46 7.63 -1.75
C LEU A 26 -5.86 7.83 -3.22
N GLU A 27 -6.79 8.74 -3.50
CA GLU A 27 -7.14 9.09 -4.88
C GLU A 27 -5.94 9.67 -5.65
N LYS A 28 -5.12 10.49 -4.98
CA LYS A 28 -3.88 11.01 -5.57
C LYS A 28 -2.86 9.90 -5.83
N VAL A 29 -2.80 8.87 -5.00
CA VAL A 29 -1.96 7.70 -5.25
C VAL A 29 -2.41 6.97 -6.51
N VAL A 30 -3.72 6.78 -6.69
CA VAL A 30 -4.28 6.18 -7.91
C VAL A 30 -3.93 7.04 -9.14
N ALA A 31 -4.07 8.36 -9.05
CA ALA A 31 -3.69 9.26 -10.14
C ALA A 31 -2.18 9.20 -10.47
N GLU A 32 -1.31 9.09 -9.46
CA GLU A 32 0.14 8.91 -9.64
C GLU A 32 0.45 7.57 -10.32
N MET A 33 -0.25 6.50 -9.94
CA MET A 33 -0.14 5.20 -10.60
C MET A 33 -0.47 5.30 -12.08
N GLU A 34 -1.58 5.95 -12.43
CA GLU A 34 -2.00 6.17 -13.82
C GLU A 34 -0.98 7.01 -14.60
N ARG A 35 -0.47 8.07 -13.99
CA ARG A 35 0.59 8.90 -14.57
C ARG A 35 1.84 8.07 -14.89
N ARG A 36 2.24 7.18 -14.00
CA ARG A 36 3.40 6.31 -14.21
C ARG A 36 3.17 5.35 -15.39
N TYR A 37 1.98 4.79 -15.51
CA TYR A 37 1.64 3.94 -16.65
C TYR A 37 1.67 4.72 -17.98
N ASP A 38 1.24 5.97 -18.01
CA ASP A 38 1.37 6.82 -19.19
C ASP A 38 2.84 7.06 -19.57
N LEU A 39 3.70 7.28 -18.57
CA LEU A 39 5.15 7.39 -18.79
C LEU A 39 5.74 6.08 -19.34
N PHE A 40 5.31 4.93 -18.82
CA PHE A 40 5.76 3.63 -19.31
C PHE A 40 5.35 3.39 -20.76
N ALA A 41 4.12 3.73 -21.11
CA ALA A 41 3.63 3.63 -22.49
C ALA A 41 4.44 4.52 -23.44
N GLY A 42 4.72 5.74 -23.04
CA GLY A 42 5.54 6.69 -23.84
C GLY A 42 6.99 6.23 -24.03
N ALA A 43 7.55 5.50 -23.07
CA ALA A 43 8.90 4.95 -23.13
C ALA A 43 8.95 3.49 -23.67
N ASN A 44 7.79 2.90 -23.98
CA ASN A 44 7.65 1.52 -24.42
C ASN A 44 8.26 0.51 -23.41
N VAL A 45 7.99 0.73 -22.12
CA VAL A 45 8.41 -0.13 -21.01
C VAL A 45 7.17 -0.61 -20.22
N ARG A 46 7.35 -1.62 -19.37
CA ARG A 46 6.22 -2.27 -18.65
C ARG A 46 6.21 -2.02 -17.16
N ASN A 47 7.31 -1.55 -16.59
CA ASN A 47 7.46 -1.40 -15.15
C ASN A 47 8.45 -0.28 -14.80
N ILE A 48 8.52 0.04 -13.50
CA ILE A 48 9.38 1.11 -12.99
C ILE A 48 10.87 0.85 -13.28
N GLU A 49 11.31 -0.39 -13.19
CA GLU A 49 12.72 -0.75 -13.45
C GLU A 49 13.09 -0.48 -14.91
N GLY A 50 12.23 -0.91 -15.84
CA GLY A 50 12.39 -0.63 -17.26
C GLY A 50 12.37 0.87 -17.55
N TYR A 51 11.48 1.62 -16.90
CA TYR A 51 11.42 3.07 -17.06
C TYR A 51 12.67 3.77 -16.53
N ASN A 52 13.14 3.42 -15.33
CA ASN A 52 14.32 4.02 -14.75
C ASN A 52 15.58 3.70 -15.57
N ASN A 53 15.68 2.50 -16.12
CA ASN A 53 16.76 2.14 -17.05
C ASN A 53 16.69 2.98 -18.35
N TYR A 54 15.49 3.18 -18.89
CA TYR A 54 15.26 4.07 -20.03
C TYR A 54 15.71 5.50 -19.72
N VAL A 55 15.34 6.04 -18.55
CA VAL A 55 15.74 7.38 -18.11
C VAL A 55 17.26 7.51 -18.01
N HIS A 56 17.93 6.53 -17.39
CA HIS A 56 19.39 6.54 -17.26
C HIS A 56 20.09 6.55 -18.61
N LYS A 57 19.60 5.77 -19.59
CA LYS A 57 20.15 5.76 -20.94
C LYS A 57 19.93 7.09 -21.66
N LYS A 58 18.74 7.67 -21.56
CA LYS A 58 18.43 8.98 -22.16
C LYS A 58 19.29 10.07 -21.55
N ASN A 59 19.44 10.09 -20.23
CA ASN A 59 20.16 11.13 -19.52
C ASN A 59 21.67 11.14 -19.83
N SER A 60 22.23 10.01 -20.27
CA SER A 60 23.64 9.98 -20.68
C SER A 60 23.96 10.89 -21.88
N ASP A 61 22.95 11.16 -22.70
CA ASP A 61 23.08 11.97 -23.91
C ASP A 61 22.46 13.37 -23.77
N LEU A 62 21.91 13.70 -22.59
CA LEU A 62 21.22 14.96 -22.33
C LEU A 62 22.00 15.88 -21.38
N PRO A 63 21.97 17.21 -21.61
CA PRO A 63 22.48 18.18 -20.64
C PRO A 63 21.66 18.12 -19.34
N LEU A 64 22.25 18.58 -18.23
CA LEU A 64 21.68 18.46 -16.88
C LEU A 64 20.27 19.05 -16.74
N ASP A 65 20.02 20.17 -17.43
CA ASP A 65 18.74 20.88 -17.43
C ASP A 65 17.62 20.21 -18.25
N GLU A 66 17.99 19.26 -19.10
CA GLU A 66 17.05 18.48 -19.93
C GLU A 66 16.88 17.04 -19.46
N GLN A 67 17.59 16.63 -18.41
CA GLN A 67 17.52 15.28 -17.89
C GLN A 67 16.16 14.95 -17.30
N LEU A 68 15.69 13.72 -17.57
CA LEU A 68 14.47 13.18 -16.99
C LEU A 68 14.73 12.71 -15.55
N GLU A 69 13.71 12.77 -14.72
CA GLU A 69 13.76 12.25 -13.36
C GLU A 69 13.44 10.74 -13.33
N VAL A 70 14.21 9.99 -12.55
CA VAL A 70 13.86 8.61 -12.21
C VAL A 70 12.66 8.59 -11.28
N LEU A 71 11.85 7.53 -11.37
CA LEU A 71 10.72 7.34 -10.47
C LEU A 71 11.19 6.63 -9.19
N PRO A 72 10.93 7.20 -8.01
CA PRO A 72 11.15 6.49 -6.75
C PRO A 72 10.05 5.47 -6.49
N PHE A 73 10.35 4.43 -5.70
CA PHE A 73 9.33 3.60 -5.11
C PHE A 73 8.51 4.40 -4.10
N HIS A 74 7.19 4.22 -4.12
CA HIS A 74 6.29 4.79 -3.13
C HIS A 74 5.76 3.69 -2.22
N ILE A 75 5.89 3.88 -0.91
CA ILE A 75 5.29 3.02 0.10
C ILE A 75 4.16 3.79 0.76
N ILE A 76 2.95 3.27 0.65
CA ILE A 76 1.75 3.84 1.24
C ILE A 76 1.40 3.05 2.49
N ILE A 77 1.38 3.69 3.64
CA ILE A 77 1.08 3.05 4.92
C ILE A 77 -0.23 3.62 5.46
N LEU A 78 -1.23 2.76 5.60
CA LEU A 78 -2.49 3.03 6.28
C LEU A 78 -2.42 2.40 7.67
N ASP A 79 -2.14 3.20 8.68
CA ASP A 79 -1.91 2.74 10.06
C ASP A 79 -3.19 2.21 10.73
N GLU A 80 -4.32 2.84 10.45
CA GLU A 80 -5.63 2.38 10.87
C GLU A 80 -6.65 2.61 9.76
N VAL A 81 -6.87 1.59 8.93
CA VAL A 81 -7.82 1.68 7.81
C VAL A 81 -9.27 1.77 8.27
N ALA A 82 -9.59 1.32 9.50
CA ALA A 82 -10.93 1.43 10.05
C ALA A 82 -11.43 2.88 10.08
N ASP A 83 -10.57 3.84 10.38
CA ASP A 83 -10.95 5.26 10.42
C ASP A 83 -11.34 5.80 9.04
N LEU A 84 -10.69 5.33 7.99
CA LEU A 84 -11.05 5.66 6.61
C LEU A 84 -12.34 4.97 6.18
N MET A 85 -12.52 3.70 6.55
CA MET A 85 -13.72 2.92 6.22
C MET A 85 -14.98 3.49 6.84
N MET A 86 -14.89 4.10 8.01
CA MET A 86 -16.02 4.76 8.69
C MET A 86 -16.49 6.02 7.96
N VAL A 87 -15.62 6.66 7.19
CA VAL A 87 -15.90 7.96 6.55
C VAL A 87 -16.28 7.81 5.08
N ALA A 88 -15.58 6.91 4.35
CA ALA A 88 -15.71 6.78 2.90
C ALA A 88 -15.40 5.34 2.45
N SER A 89 -16.10 4.34 3.00
CA SER A 89 -15.79 2.92 2.82
C SER A 89 -15.67 2.51 1.36
N LYS A 90 -16.64 2.85 0.52
CA LYS A 90 -16.63 2.46 -0.90
C LYS A 90 -15.46 3.08 -1.66
N GLN A 91 -15.22 4.36 -1.48
CA GLN A 91 -14.11 5.08 -2.13
C GLN A 91 -12.75 4.51 -1.71
N VAL A 92 -12.59 4.21 -0.42
CA VAL A 92 -11.37 3.62 0.13
C VAL A 92 -11.14 2.21 -0.40
N GLU A 93 -12.18 1.37 -0.41
CA GLU A 93 -12.11 0.02 -1.00
C GLU A 93 -11.72 0.07 -2.47
N ASP A 94 -12.36 0.94 -3.26
CA ASP A 94 -12.07 1.07 -4.69
C ASP A 94 -10.61 1.50 -4.93
N CYS A 95 -10.10 2.45 -4.15
CA CYS A 95 -8.70 2.87 -4.23
C CYS A 95 -7.73 1.74 -3.84
N ILE A 96 -7.99 1.06 -2.71
CA ILE A 96 -7.16 -0.06 -2.25
C ILE A 96 -7.14 -1.17 -3.29
N MET A 97 -8.31 -1.55 -3.84
CA MET A 97 -8.43 -2.56 -4.87
C MET A 97 -7.59 -2.20 -6.10
N ARG A 98 -7.72 -0.98 -6.63
CA ARG A 98 -6.97 -0.53 -7.80
C ARG A 98 -5.47 -0.52 -7.56
N ILE A 99 -5.03 0.00 -6.43
CA ILE A 99 -3.61 0.02 -6.05
C ILE A 99 -3.09 -1.42 -5.89
N ALA A 100 -3.79 -2.28 -5.18
CA ALA A 100 -3.38 -3.66 -4.97
C ALA A 100 -3.28 -4.46 -6.28
N GLN A 101 -4.17 -4.23 -7.23
CA GLN A 101 -4.18 -4.93 -8.51
C GLN A 101 -3.14 -4.41 -9.51
N MET A 102 -2.85 -3.12 -9.51
CA MET A 102 -2.15 -2.47 -10.63
C MET A 102 -0.86 -1.76 -10.24
N ALA A 103 -0.66 -1.41 -8.98
CA ALA A 103 0.43 -0.50 -8.62
C ALA A 103 1.81 -1.15 -8.51
N ARG A 104 1.89 -2.47 -8.40
CA ARG A 104 3.18 -3.20 -8.25
C ARG A 104 4.18 -2.85 -9.33
N ALA A 105 3.77 -2.96 -10.59
CA ALA A 105 4.64 -2.65 -11.73
C ALA A 105 5.02 -1.16 -11.79
N ALA A 106 4.18 -0.27 -11.25
CA ALA A 106 4.44 1.15 -11.13
C ALA A 106 5.35 1.52 -9.95
N GLY A 107 5.78 0.55 -9.14
CA GLY A 107 6.63 0.77 -7.97
C GLY A 107 5.91 1.41 -6.79
N ILE A 108 4.61 1.20 -6.67
CA ILE A 108 3.78 1.69 -5.56
C ILE A 108 3.30 0.49 -4.76
N HIS A 109 3.62 0.47 -3.46
CA HIS A 109 3.33 -0.63 -2.54
C HIS A 109 2.46 -0.14 -1.39
N LEU A 110 1.54 -1.00 -0.95
CA LEU A 110 0.54 -0.67 0.04
C LEU A 110 0.68 -1.57 1.27
N ILE A 111 0.71 -0.94 2.44
CA ILE A 111 0.64 -1.60 3.73
C ILE A 111 -0.63 -1.12 4.41
N VAL A 112 -1.55 -2.04 4.65
CA VAL A 112 -2.84 -1.76 5.30
C VAL A 112 -2.84 -2.41 6.67
N ALA A 113 -2.99 -1.59 7.71
CA ALA A 113 -3.05 -2.05 9.08
C ALA A 113 -4.36 -1.62 9.75
N THR A 114 -4.79 -2.41 10.71
CA THR A 114 -5.94 -2.09 11.57
C THR A 114 -5.83 -2.81 12.91
N GLN A 115 -6.33 -2.16 13.95
CA GLN A 115 -6.54 -2.78 15.27
C GLN A 115 -7.94 -3.40 15.41
N ARG A 116 -8.78 -3.29 14.36
CA ARG A 116 -10.17 -3.81 14.36
C ARG A 116 -10.31 -4.95 13.35
N PRO A 117 -10.06 -6.20 13.76
CA PRO A 117 -10.15 -7.36 12.88
C PRO A 117 -11.61 -7.81 12.69
N SER A 118 -12.43 -6.95 12.12
CA SER A 118 -13.84 -7.21 11.83
C SER A 118 -14.10 -7.29 10.33
N THR A 119 -15.17 -7.97 9.91
CA THR A 119 -15.49 -8.21 8.51
C THR A 119 -15.97 -6.97 7.75
N ASP A 120 -16.42 -5.96 8.45
CA ASP A 120 -16.79 -4.65 7.90
C ASP A 120 -15.57 -3.75 7.63
N ILE A 121 -14.44 -4.04 8.23
CA ILE A 121 -13.17 -3.35 8.01
C ILE A 121 -12.27 -4.16 7.08
N ILE A 122 -12.03 -5.43 7.40
CA ILE A 122 -11.28 -6.37 6.55
C ILE A 122 -12.29 -7.09 5.65
N THR A 123 -12.77 -6.36 4.66
CA THR A 123 -13.85 -6.82 3.78
C THR A 123 -13.37 -7.90 2.80
N GLY A 124 -14.32 -8.58 2.17
CA GLY A 124 -14.02 -9.55 1.11
C GLY A 124 -13.26 -8.94 -0.07
N VAL A 125 -13.52 -7.66 -0.39
CA VAL A 125 -12.81 -6.93 -1.46
C VAL A 125 -11.35 -6.74 -1.08
N ILE A 126 -11.07 -6.27 0.14
CA ILE A 126 -9.70 -6.09 0.63
C ILE A 126 -8.97 -7.43 0.68
N LYS A 127 -9.59 -8.47 1.23
CA LYS A 127 -8.99 -9.81 1.34
C LYS A 127 -8.69 -10.45 -0.02
N ALA A 128 -9.54 -10.23 -1.02
CA ALA A 128 -9.34 -10.75 -2.37
C ALA A 128 -8.15 -10.11 -3.09
N ASN A 129 -7.80 -8.88 -2.74
CA ASN A 129 -6.80 -8.08 -3.45
C ASN A 129 -5.48 -7.94 -2.67
N ILE A 130 -5.46 -8.21 -1.37
CA ILE A 130 -4.26 -8.20 -0.52
C ILE A 130 -4.03 -9.61 0.02
N PRO A 131 -3.31 -10.46 -0.73
CA PRO A 131 -3.14 -11.87 -0.36
C PRO A 131 -2.08 -12.11 0.72
N SER A 132 -1.08 -11.24 0.85
CA SER A 132 -0.07 -11.35 1.90
C SER A 132 -0.58 -10.72 3.18
N ARG A 133 -0.57 -11.48 4.28
CA ARG A 133 -1.18 -11.06 5.54
C ARG A 133 -0.29 -11.35 6.73
N ILE A 134 -0.41 -10.48 7.72
CA ILE A 134 0.26 -10.62 9.02
C ILE A 134 -0.80 -10.44 10.10
N ALA A 135 -0.85 -11.35 11.06
CA ALA A 135 -1.62 -11.18 12.27
C ALA A 135 -0.70 -11.22 13.49
N PHE A 136 -0.77 -10.19 14.31
CA PHE A 136 -0.25 -10.21 15.66
C PHE A 136 -1.26 -10.90 16.59
N ALA A 137 -0.94 -10.99 17.88
CA ALA A 137 -1.83 -11.61 18.85
C ALA A 137 -3.22 -10.94 18.83
N VAL A 138 -4.27 -11.75 18.73
CA VAL A 138 -5.68 -11.32 18.72
C VAL A 138 -6.44 -11.97 19.88
N SER A 139 -7.63 -11.46 20.15
CA SER A 139 -8.44 -11.89 21.31
C SER A 139 -9.15 -13.22 21.09
N SER A 140 -9.41 -13.62 19.85
CA SER A 140 -10.21 -14.81 19.54
C SER A 140 -9.78 -15.50 18.24
N GLY A 141 -10.14 -16.79 18.12
CA GLY A 141 -9.96 -17.51 16.86
C GLY A 141 -10.82 -16.97 15.70
N ILE A 142 -11.90 -16.24 16.02
CA ILE A 142 -12.71 -15.54 15.00
C ILE A 142 -11.91 -14.40 14.39
N ASP A 143 -11.25 -13.60 15.23
CA ASP A 143 -10.39 -12.49 14.77
C ASP A 143 -9.23 -13.02 13.92
N SER A 144 -8.61 -14.13 14.34
CA SER A 144 -7.58 -14.81 13.57
C SER A 144 -8.09 -15.21 12.18
N ARG A 145 -9.26 -15.84 12.10
CA ARG A 145 -9.87 -16.23 10.82
C ARG A 145 -10.24 -15.02 9.95
N THR A 146 -10.67 -13.95 10.56
CA THR A 146 -10.96 -12.70 9.81
C THR A 146 -9.72 -12.18 9.09
N ILE A 147 -8.54 -12.29 9.69
CA ILE A 147 -7.28 -11.82 9.09
C ILE A 147 -6.67 -12.88 8.17
N LEU A 148 -6.52 -14.11 8.67
CA LEU A 148 -5.67 -15.15 8.08
C LEU A 148 -6.46 -16.29 7.40
N ASP A 149 -7.78 -16.29 7.47
CA ASP A 149 -8.67 -17.41 7.08
C ASP A 149 -8.45 -18.70 7.91
N THR A 150 -7.61 -18.62 8.93
CA THR A 150 -7.31 -19.75 9.85
C THR A 150 -7.22 -19.25 11.30
N SER A 151 -7.43 -20.14 12.24
CA SER A 151 -7.18 -19.88 13.66
C SER A 151 -5.69 -20.02 13.98
N GLY A 152 -5.27 -19.46 15.11
CA GLY A 152 -3.89 -19.56 15.61
C GLY A 152 -3.31 -18.27 16.16
N ALA A 153 -3.69 -17.12 15.62
CA ALA A 153 -3.19 -15.83 16.11
C ALA A 153 -3.65 -15.51 17.55
N GLU A 154 -4.74 -16.12 18.02
CA GLU A 154 -5.20 -16.03 19.41
C GLU A 154 -4.26 -16.74 20.41
N LYS A 155 -3.35 -17.55 19.91
CA LYS A 155 -2.36 -18.29 20.73
C LYS A 155 -0.99 -17.62 20.77
N LEU A 156 -0.82 -16.53 20.05
CA LEU A 156 0.44 -15.78 20.01
C LEU A 156 0.74 -15.14 21.38
N LEU A 157 2.04 -15.03 21.68
CA LEU A 157 2.53 -14.56 22.98
C LEU A 157 2.45 -13.03 23.16
N GLY A 158 2.17 -12.28 22.10
CA GLY A 158 2.21 -10.83 22.12
C GLY A 158 3.63 -10.27 21.92
N LYS A 159 3.82 -8.97 22.16
CA LYS A 159 5.12 -8.29 22.07
C LYS A 159 5.78 -8.39 20.67
N GLY A 160 4.96 -8.43 19.63
CA GLY A 160 5.45 -8.54 18.26
C GLY A 160 5.52 -9.95 17.69
N ASP A 161 5.14 -10.98 18.50
CA ASP A 161 4.95 -12.33 17.97
C ASP A 161 3.82 -12.35 16.94
N MET A 162 4.04 -12.98 15.78
CA MET A 162 3.12 -12.87 14.64
C MET A 162 3.03 -14.16 13.83
N LEU A 163 1.91 -14.31 13.13
CA LEU A 163 1.76 -15.24 12.01
C LEU A 163 1.85 -14.48 10.69
N PHE A 164 2.67 -14.94 9.79
CA PHE A 164 2.84 -14.37 8.46
C PHE A 164 2.38 -15.36 7.39
N SER A 165 1.45 -14.93 6.55
CA SER A 165 0.95 -15.68 5.40
C SER A 165 1.32 -14.93 4.12
N PRO A 166 2.49 -15.21 3.51
CA PRO A 166 2.86 -14.59 2.25
C PRO A 166 2.04 -15.15 1.07
N MET A 167 1.89 -14.35 0.03
CA MET A 167 1.29 -14.81 -1.22
C MET A 167 2.09 -16.00 -1.80
N GLY A 168 1.36 -17.08 -2.16
CA GLY A 168 1.96 -18.25 -2.80
C GLY A 168 2.54 -19.28 -1.83
N SER A 169 2.43 -19.09 -0.51
CA SER A 169 2.72 -20.16 0.43
C SER A 169 1.53 -21.10 0.51
N SER A 170 1.74 -22.37 0.15
CA SER A 170 0.85 -23.43 0.58
C SER A 170 1.08 -23.66 2.07
N SER A 171 0.06 -23.40 2.87
CA SER A 171 0.02 -23.79 4.28
C SER A 171 0.12 -25.32 4.42
#